data_a2900e7fd877b9bcf0fa3c306c06c994
#
_entry.id   a2900e7fd877b9bcf0fa3c306c06c994
#
_cell.length_a   1.000
_cell.length_b   1.000
_cell.length_c   1.000
_cell.angle_alpha   90.00
_cell.angle_beta   90.00
_cell.angle_gamma   90.00
#
_symmetry.space_group_name_H-M   'P 1'
#
loop_
_entity.id
_entity.type
_entity.pdbx_description
1 polymer ?
#
loop_
_entity_poly.entity_id
_entity_poly.type
_entity_poly.pdbx_seq_one_letter_code
_entity_poly.pdbx_strand_id
1 'polypeptide(L)'
;MAGAILLAAGSVSGSAFAAKDATADHGTAPVKQEIRVRQVSPAYWRVTLHNPPFNIFGPETIPQLNEVITAIEKDPDLRVVVFDSDVPGFFLTHYDFVPALEKTTSLPPGPTGLPQLPDMLVRLSKVPVVSIVSIRGRATGVGSELSLASDMRFASREKAILSQWEVGAALVPGGGPMARLPRLMGRGRALEILLTGDDIDGDIAERYGYVNRSLPDAELDGFVDALARRIAKFDKQAIADIKQLVNGPSLPPNDEIGAGWAAFITSVQRPQAQAKVGQLMKEGLQKNPDVEARLAHYTGELEATEPGK
;
A
#
# COMPACT_ATOMS: atom_id res chain seq x y z
N MET A 1 24.58 31.26 58.22
CA MET A 1 24.90 31.86 56.95
C MET A 1 23.98 31.22 55.94
N ALA A 2 23.04 31.98 55.42
CA ALA A 2 21.99 31.56 54.51
C ALA A 2 22.49 31.66 53.06
N GLY A 3 22.26 30.63 52.26
CA GLY A 3 22.44 30.64 50.81
C GLY A 3 21.14 30.18 50.13
N ALA A 4 20.41 31.14 49.60
CA ALA A 4 19.21 30.90 48.83
C ALA A 4 19.56 30.44 47.41
N ILE A 5 18.94 29.35 46.95
CA ILE A 5 18.97 28.93 45.52
C ILE A 5 17.62 29.19 44.91
N LEU A 6 17.62 30.05 43.87
CA LEU A 6 16.47 30.39 43.03
C LEU A 6 16.09 29.19 42.14
N LEU A 7 14.81 28.80 42.16
CA LEU A 7 14.21 27.91 41.17
C LEU A 7 13.76 28.75 39.96
N ALA A 8 14.35 28.46 38.80
CA ALA A 8 13.83 28.94 37.51
C ALA A 8 12.86 27.92 36.91
N ALA A 9 11.61 28.32 36.75
CA ALA A 9 10.60 27.55 36.02
C ALA A 9 10.83 27.70 34.51
N GLY A 10 11.18 26.59 33.86
CA GLY A 10 11.26 26.51 32.42
C GLY A 10 9.91 26.05 31.83
N SER A 11 9.24 26.93 31.15
CA SER A 11 8.04 26.62 30.36
C SER A 11 8.43 25.81 29.14
N VAL A 12 7.84 24.61 28.99
CA VAL A 12 7.96 23.79 27.78
C VAL A 12 6.88 24.29 26.80
N SER A 13 7.31 24.98 25.74
CA SER A 13 6.47 25.39 24.63
C SER A 13 6.35 24.23 23.64
N GLY A 14 5.09 23.86 23.34
CA GLY A 14 4.76 22.89 22.31
C GLY A 14 5.23 23.35 20.92
N SER A 15 5.91 22.46 20.21
CA SER A 15 6.25 22.65 18.80
C SER A 15 5.04 22.43 17.91
N ALA A 16 4.42 23.53 17.49
CA ALA A 16 3.55 23.54 16.32
C ALA A 16 4.39 23.33 15.06
N PHE A 17 3.91 22.52 14.13
CA PHE A 17 4.44 22.48 12.76
C PHE A 17 4.18 23.84 12.11
N ALA A 18 5.14 24.73 12.20
CA ALA A 18 5.13 25.99 11.49
C ALA A 18 5.78 25.79 10.12
N ALA A 19 5.08 26.20 9.08
CA ALA A 19 5.63 26.33 7.74
C ALA A 19 6.87 27.21 7.81
N LYS A 20 8.01 26.69 7.37
CA LYS A 20 9.24 27.44 7.19
C LYS A 20 9.13 28.21 5.86
N ASP A 21 9.10 29.52 5.95
CA ASP A 21 9.32 30.39 4.80
C ASP A 21 10.71 30.10 4.19
N ALA A 22 10.70 29.77 2.91
CA ALA A 22 11.88 29.52 2.12
C ALA A 22 12.45 30.83 1.61
N THR A 23 13.71 31.09 1.91
CA THR A 23 14.53 32.02 1.14
C THR A 23 15.53 31.26 0.29
N ALA A 24 15.48 31.52 -1.02
CA ALA A 24 16.47 31.34 -2.08
C ALA A 24 16.73 29.92 -2.63
N ASP A 25 16.07 29.59 -3.71
CA ASP A 25 16.58 29.43 -5.09
C ASP A 25 17.60 28.33 -5.38
N HIS A 26 17.04 27.17 -5.77
CA HIS A 26 17.46 26.38 -6.95
C HIS A 26 16.22 25.66 -7.45
N GLY A 27 15.76 25.99 -8.68
CA GLY A 27 14.48 25.60 -9.26
C GLY A 27 14.24 24.09 -9.41
N THR A 28 13.91 23.44 -8.30
CA THR A 28 13.26 22.14 -8.34
C THR A 28 11.75 22.39 -8.38
N ALA A 29 11.09 21.89 -9.43
CA ALA A 29 9.63 21.89 -9.48
C ALA A 29 9.06 21.36 -8.15
N PRO A 30 7.96 21.92 -7.62
CA PRO A 30 7.37 21.44 -6.38
C PRO A 30 7.08 19.95 -6.50
N VAL A 31 7.57 19.15 -5.54
CA VAL A 31 7.33 17.71 -5.49
C VAL A 31 5.81 17.50 -5.44
N LYS A 32 5.28 16.74 -6.40
CA LYS A 32 3.85 16.43 -6.46
C LYS A 32 3.44 15.68 -5.19
N GLN A 33 2.45 16.19 -4.47
CA GLN A 33 1.92 15.52 -3.28
C GLN A 33 0.94 14.42 -3.69
N GLU A 34 1.37 13.17 -3.63
CA GLU A 34 0.61 11.99 -4.03
C GLU A 34 -0.02 11.24 -2.84
N ILE A 35 0.37 11.60 -1.62
CA ILE A 35 -0.21 11.07 -0.40
C ILE A 35 -0.54 12.22 0.54
N ARG A 36 -1.78 12.28 1.01
CA ARG A 36 -2.26 13.31 1.93
C ARG A 36 -2.59 12.69 3.28
N VAL A 37 -2.09 13.28 4.35
CA VAL A 37 -2.38 12.83 5.71
C VAL A 37 -3.29 13.86 6.38
N ARG A 38 -4.44 13.40 6.87
CA ARG A 38 -5.36 14.19 7.69
C ARG A 38 -5.50 13.57 9.07
N GLN A 39 -5.08 14.28 10.09
CA GLN A 39 -5.32 13.91 11.47
C GLN A 39 -6.79 14.21 11.83
N VAL A 40 -7.61 13.15 11.91
CA VAL A 40 -9.03 13.27 12.34
C VAL A 40 -9.11 13.52 13.85
N SER A 41 -8.18 12.92 14.59
CA SER A 41 -7.89 13.16 16.00
C SER A 41 -6.44 12.74 16.28
N PRO A 42 -5.84 13.03 17.44
CA PRO A 42 -4.52 12.51 17.80
C PRO A 42 -4.40 10.98 17.66
N ALA A 43 -5.48 10.24 17.91
CA ALA A 43 -5.51 8.79 17.87
C ALA A 43 -5.98 8.19 16.52
N TYR A 44 -6.39 9.01 15.55
CA TYR A 44 -6.94 8.55 14.27
C TYR A 44 -6.47 9.43 13.11
N TRP A 45 -5.75 8.82 12.15
CA TRP A 45 -5.35 9.48 10.90
C TRP A 45 -6.04 8.85 9.69
N ARG A 46 -6.32 9.68 8.67
CA ARG A 46 -6.64 9.24 7.31
C ARG A 46 -5.48 9.57 6.38
N VAL A 47 -5.10 8.59 5.60
CA VAL A 47 -4.05 8.66 4.58
C VAL A 47 -4.72 8.45 3.23
N THR A 48 -4.84 9.53 2.46
CA THR A 48 -5.52 9.51 1.16
C THR A 48 -4.50 9.45 0.03
N LEU A 49 -4.60 8.43 -0.80
CA LEU A 49 -3.81 8.27 -2.02
C LEU A 49 -4.38 9.20 -3.10
N HIS A 50 -3.50 10.00 -3.73
CA HIS A 50 -3.87 11.04 -4.67
C HIS A 50 -2.84 11.22 -5.78
N ASN A 51 -2.76 10.28 -6.69
CA ASN A 51 -1.94 10.34 -7.89
C ASN A 51 -2.81 10.13 -9.15
N PRO A 52 -3.69 11.12 -9.50
CA PRO A 52 -4.53 11.00 -10.68
C PRO A 52 -3.69 10.88 -11.96
N PRO A 53 -4.19 10.19 -13.01
CA PRO A 53 -5.56 9.68 -13.07
C PRO A 53 -5.75 8.26 -12.50
N PHE A 54 -4.72 7.48 -12.18
CA PHE A 54 -4.84 6.03 -11.92
C PHE A 54 -4.25 5.57 -10.58
N ASN A 55 -3.71 6.47 -9.78
CA ASN A 55 -2.96 6.11 -8.56
C ASN A 55 -1.86 5.08 -8.82
N ILE A 56 -1.01 5.35 -9.82
CA ILE A 56 0.16 4.52 -10.12
C ILE A 56 1.22 4.73 -9.03
N PHE A 57 1.88 3.65 -8.62
CA PHE A 57 2.91 3.68 -7.58
C PHE A 57 4.30 3.90 -8.20
N GLY A 58 4.84 5.10 -8.02
CA GLY A 58 6.05 5.56 -8.69
C GLY A 58 7.13 6.14 -7.77
N PRO A 59 8.19 6.70 -8.36
CA PRO A 59 9.33 7.25 -7.63
C PRO A 59 8.95 8.34 -6.63
N GLU A 60 7.87 9.08 -6.87
CA GLU A 60 7.36 10.13 -5.98
C GLU A 60 6.51 9.55 -4.85
N THR A 61 5.75 8.49 -5.10
CA THR A 61 4.87 7.84 -4.12
C THR A 61 5.66 7.06 -3.08
N ILE A 62 6.75 6.39 -3.49
CA ILE A 62 7.58 5.53 -2.61
C ILE A 62 8.11 6.30 -1.39
N PRO A 63 8.83 7.43 -1.54
CA PRO A 63 9.33 8.17 -0.38
C PRO A 63 8.20 8.72 0.48
N GLN A 64 7.10 9.21 -0.11
CA GLN A 64 5.96 9.73 0.64
C GLN A 64 5.29 8.63 1.49
N LEU A 65 5.10 7.43 0.95
CA LEU A 65 4.56 6.32 1.72
C LEU A 65 5.50 5.91 2.86
N ASN A 66 6.81 5.87 2.61
CA ASN A 66 7.80 5.58 3.63
C ASN A 66 7.81 6.62 4.76
N GLU A 67 7.68 7.91 4.44
CA GLU A 67 7.54 8.99 5.41
C GLU A 67 6.28 8.82 6.26
N VAL A 68 5.14 8.50 5.64
CA VAL A 68 3.88 8.24 6.35
C VAL A 68 4.01 7.06 7.30
N ILE A 69 4.55 5.92 6.85
CA ILE A 69 4.73 4.74 7.70
C ILE A 69 5.70 5.06 8.86
N THR A 70 6.77 5.79 8.59
CA THR A 70 7.72 6.23 9.62
C THR A 70 7.06 7.18 10.63
N ALA A 71 6.16 8.05 10.20
CA ALA A 71 5.40 8.91 11.10
C ALA A 71 4.43 8.11 11.97
N ILE A 72 3.73 7.10 11.38
CA ILE A 72 2.83 6.19 12.11
C ILE A 72 3.60 5.42 13.20
N GLU A 73 4.82 4.94 12.90
CA GLU A 73 5.65 4.22 13.86
C GLU A 73 6.07 5.07 15.06
N LYS A 74 6.32 6.35 14.82
CA LYS A 74 6.87 7.29 15.84
C LYS A 74 5.79 7.98 16.66
N ASP A 75 4.56 8.02 16.20
CA ASP A 75 3.49 8.76 16.88
C ASP A 75 3.05 8.03 18.16
N PRO A 76 3.16 8.64 19.35
CA PRO A 76 2.81 7.99 20.62
C PRO A 76 1.30 7.89 20.83
N ASP A 77 0.50 8.73 20.21
CA ASP A 77 -0.93 8.85 20.46
C ASP A 77 -1.78 8.12 19.43
N LEU A 78 -1.24 7.82 18.25
CA LEU A 78 -1.95 7.17 17.17
C LEU A 78 -2.32 5.73 17.52
N ARG A 79 -3.55 5.35 17.27
CA ARG A 79 -4.12 4.02 17.51
C ARG A 79 -4.65 3.37 16.23
N VAL A 80 -5.11 4.19 15.29
CA VAL A 80 -5.68 3.69 14.04
C VAL A 80 -5.37 4.64 12.89
N VAL A 81 -5.02 4.04 11.74
CA VAL A 81 -4.86 4.73 10.46
C VAL A 81 -5.78 4.10 9.42
N VAL A 82 -6.45 4.94 8.63
CA VAL A 82 -7.26 4.50 7.49
C VAL A 82 -6.59 4.95 6.20
N PHE A 83 -6.30 4.03 5.30
CA PHE A 83 -5.87 4.29 3.93
C PHE A 83 -7.08 4.29 3.01
N ASP A 84 -7.24 5.34 2.24
CA ASP A 84 -8.26 5.49 1.21
C ASP A 84 -7.72 6.18 -0.05
N SER A 85 -8.57 6.45 -1.02
CA SER A 85 -8.24 7.15 -2.25
C SER A 85 -9.34 8.15 -2.59
N ASP A 86 -8.96 9.28 -3.17
CA ASP A 86 -9.85 10.27 -3.77
C ASP A 86 -9.80 10.26 -5.31
N VAL A 87 -9.07 9.32 -5.91
CA VAL A 87 -9.03 9.12 -7.36
C VAL A 87 -10.17 8.20 -7.78
N PRO A 88 -11.15 8.68 -8.58
CA PRO A 88 -12.31 7.88 -8.95
C PRO A 88 -11.92 6.60 -9.68
N GLY A 89 -12.46 5.46 -9.21
CA GLY A 89 -12.25 4.16 -9.82
C GLY A 89 -10.93 3.46 -9.43
N PHE A 90 -10.02 4.16 -8.71
CA PHE A 90 -8.70 3.61 -8.38
C PHE A 90 -8.36 3.84 -6.90
N PHE A 91 -8.04 2.75 -6.20
CA PHE A 91 -7.47 2.84 -4.85
C PHE A 91 -5.96 3.06 -4.95
N LEU A 92 -5.23 2.08 -5.41
CA LEU A 92 -3.81 2.11 -5.78
C LEU A 92 -3.60 0.99 -6.79
N THR A 93 -2.83 1.26 -7.84
CA THR A 93 -2.63 0.30 -8.91
C THR A 93 -1.23 -0.33 -8.86
N HIS A 94 -0.58 -0.42 -9.98
CA HIS A 94 0.70 -1.10 -10.14
C HIS A 94 1.89 -0.14 -10.04
N TYR A 95 3.09 -0.70 -10.12
CA TYR A 95 4.32 0.07 -10.28
C TYR A 95 4.28 0.93 -11.55
N ASP A 96 4.98 2.06 -11.50
CA ASP A 96 5.24 2.90 -12.67
C ASP A 96 6.30 2.24 -13.56
N PHE A 97 5.92 1.89 -14.79
CA PHE A 97 6.80 1.28 -15.79
C PHE A 97 7.49 2.29 -16.71
N VAL A 98 7.17 3.59 -16.60
CA VAL A 98 7.75 4.64 -17.44
C VAL A 98 9.17 5.01 -17.01
N PRO A 99 9.46 5.26 -15.72
CA PRO A 99 10.83 5.49 -15.29
C PRO A 99 11.63 4.20 -15.34
N ALA A 100 12.95 4.34 -15.50
CA ALA A 100 13.85 3.20 -15.41
C ALA A 100 13.65 2.48 -14.06
N LEU A 101 13.57 1.15 -14.09
CA LEU A 101 13.30 0.32 -12.89
C LEU A 101 14.29 0.60 -11.75
N GLU A 102 15.54 0.92 -12.09
CA GLU A 102 16.58 1.26 -11.12
C GLU A 102 16.20 2.45 -10.23
N LYS A 103 15.39 3.39 -10.71
CA LYS A 103 14.96 4.55 -9.90
C LYS A 103 14.08 4.16 -8.70
N THR A 104 13.46 3.02 -8.76
CA THR A 104 12.57 2.52 -7.69
C THR A 104 13.15 1.31 -6.95
N THR A 105 13.98 0.50 -7.60
CA THR A 105 14.49 -0.76 -7.07
C THR A 105 15.92 -0.68 -6.53
N SER A 106 16.70 0.34 -6.90
CA SER A 106 18.06 0.59 -6.37
C SER A 106 18.10 1.44 -5.11
N LEU A 107 16.94 1.81 -4.57
CA LEU A 107 16.88 2.52 -3.29
C LEU A 107 17.47 1.65 -2.17
N PRO A 108 18.17 2.25 -1.18
CA PRO A 108 18.73 1.51 -0.07
C PRO A 108 17.66 0.67 0.64
N PRO A 109 18.01 -0.53 1.14
CA PRO A 109 17.10 -1.32 1.96
C PRO A 109 16.58 -0.51 3.14
N GLY A 110 15.34 -0.77 3.53
CA GLY A 110 14.74 -0.14 4.70
C GLY A 110 15.22 -0.78 6.02
N PRO A 111 14.68 -0.32 7.17
CA PRO A 111 15.05 -0.80 8.50
C PRO A 111 14.95 -2.32 8.72
N THR A 112 14.09 -3.02 7.99
CA THR A 112 13.96 -4.48 8.10
C THR A 112 15.02 -5.27 7.31
N GLY A 113 15.88 -4.57 6.56
CA GLY A 113 16.85 -5.16 5.64
C GLY A 113 16.25 -5.56 4.28
N LEU A 114 14.95 -5.38 4.09
CA LEU A 114 14.26 -5.62 2.83
C LEU A 114 14.31 -4.39 1.89
N PRO A 115 14.18 -4.57 0.57
CA PRO A 115 13.97 -3.48 -0.37
C PRO A 115 12.76 -2.62 -0.01
N GLN A 116 12.72 -1.36 -0.48
CA GLN A 116 11.80 -0.32 0.01
C GLN A 116 10.33 -0.75 0.08
N LEU A 117 9.75 -1.29 -1.01
CA LEU A 117 8.34 -1.70 -0.98
C LEU A 117 8.08 -2.84 0.02
N PRO A 118 8.76 -3.98 -0.03
CA PRO A 118 8.61 -5.03 0.97
C PRO A 118 8.85 -4.53 2.40
N ASP A 119 9.85 -3.67 2.62
CA ASP A 119 10.16 -3.08 3.93
C ASP A 119 8.97 -2.31 4.48
N MET A 120 8.43 -1.38 3.70
CA MET A 120 7.27 -0.57 4.09
C MET A 120 6.06 -1.45 4.44
N LEU A 121 5.77 -2.47 3.64
CA LEU A 121 4.65 -3.38 3.85
C LEU A 121 4.83 -4.25 5.11
N VAL A 122 6.05 -4.68 5.40
CA VAL A 122 6.37 -5.44 6.62
C VAL A 122 6.25 -4.54 7.85
N ARG A 123 6.79 -3.31 7.79
CA ARG A 123 6.67 -2.34 8.89
C ARG A 123 5.22 -2.00 9.18
N LEU A 124 4.41 -1.70 8.15
CA LEU A 124 2.98 -1.43 8.30
C LEU A 124 2.24 -2.58 9.00
N SER A 125 2.55 -3.83 8.64
CA SER A 125 1.93 -4.99 9.28
C SER A 125 2.28 -5.12 10.77
N LYS A 126 3.47 -4.66 11.17
CA LYS A 126 4.03 -4.84 12.53
C LYS A 126 3.84 -3.65 13.46
N VAL A 127 3.56 -2.46 12.93
CA VAL A 127 3.39 -1.26 13.76
C VAL A 127 2.28 -1.46 14.80
N PRO A 128 2.44 -0.94 16.06
CA PRO A 128 1.44 -1.08 17.12
C PRO A 128 0.26 -0.09 16.94
N VAL A 129 -0.20 0.05 15.72
CA VAL A 129 -1.32 0.88 15.28
C VAL A 129 -2.18 0.04 14.35
N VAL A 130 -3.49 0.12 14.48
CA VAL A 130 -4.40 -0.60 13.58
C VAL A 130 -4.44 0.08 12.22
N SER A 131 -4.11 -0.66 11.17
CA SER A 131 -4.21 -0.20 9.78
C SER A 131 -5.46 -0.75 9.10
N ILE A 132 -6.27 0.15 8.55
CA ILE A 132 -7.51 -0.18 7.83
C ILE A 132 -7.39 0.34 6.41
N VAL A 133 -7.79 -0.48 5.42
CA VAL A 133 -7.91 -0.05 4.02
C VAL A 133 -9.39 0.03 3.66
N SER A 134 -9.79 1.18 3.08
CA SER A 134 -11.10 1.43 2.51
C SER A 134 -11.00 1.42 0.99
N ILE A 135 -11.42 0.34 0.36
CA ILE A 135 -11.23 0.09 -1.07
C ILE A 135 -12.47 0.51 -1.85
N ARG A 136 -12.36 1.62 -2.60
CA ARG A 136 -13.39 2.07 -3.53
C ARG A 136 -12.77 2.22 -4.92
N GLY A 137 -12.82 1.17 -5.71
CA GLY A 137 -12.16 1.07 -7.02
C GLY A 137 -11.08 0.00 -7.04
N ARG A 138 -10.18 0.10 -8.00
CA ARG A 138 -9.15 -0.91 -8.25
C ARG A 138 -8.03 -0.85 -7.22
N ALA A 139 -7.79 -1.97 -6.55
CA ALA A 139 -6.64 -2.24 -5.68
C ALA A 139 -5.85 -3.40 -6.31
N THR A 140 -4.98 -3.09 -7.27
CA THR A 140 -4.33 -4.09 -8.13
C THR A 140 -2.81 -3.99 -8.04
N GLY A 141 -2.08 -5.10 -8.19
CA GLY A 141 -0.63 -5.10 -8.01
C GLY A 141 -0.23 -4.54 -6.64
N VAL A 142 0.53 -3.44 -6.60
CA VAL A 142 0.96 -2.78 -5.35
C VAL A 142 -0.22 -2.39 -4.46
N GLY A 143 -1.35 -2.00 -5.03
CA GLY A 143 -2.55 -1.66 -4.26
C GLY A 143 -3.15 -2.85 -3.51
N SER A 144 -3.15 -4.03 -4.15
CA SER A 144 -3.48 -5.28 -3.49
C SER A 144 -2.46 -5.63 -2.41
N GLU A 145 -1.16 -5.47 -2.68
CA GLU A 145 -0.08 -5.76 -1.75
C GLU A 145 -0.12 -4.86 -0.49
N LEU A 146 -0.39 -3.55 -0.64
CA LEU A 146 -0.64 -2.63 0.46
C LEU A 146 -1.87 -3.07 1.28
N SER A 147 -2.94 -3.47 0.59
CA SER A 147 -4.14 -3.97 1.23
C SER A 147 -3.86 -5.23 2.05
N LEU A 148 -3.12 -6.19 1.51
CA LEU A 148 -2.71 -7.43 2.19
C LEU A 148 -1.77 -7.20 3.38
N ALA A 149 -1.00 -6.13 3.37
CA ALA A 149 -0.12 -5.75 4.46
C ALA A 149 -0.86 -5.04 5.61
N SER A 150 -2.06 -4.53 5.36
CA SER A 150 -2.88 -3.86 6.36
C SER A 150 -3.67 -4.85 7.21
N ASP A 151 -4.03 -4.45 8.44
CA ASP A 151 -4.74 -5.33 9.38
C ASP A 151 -6.15 -5.67 8.91
N MET A 152 -6.89 -4.68 8.42
CA MET A 152 -8.27 -4.86 7.98
C MET A 152 -8.50 -4.21 6.61
N ARG A 153 -9.36 -4.82 5.82
CA ARG A 153 -9.75 -4.39 4.47
C ARG A 153 -11.26 -4.38 4.36
N PHE A 154 -11.82 -3.23 3.98
CA PHE A 154 -13.23 -3.06 3.69
C PHE A 154 -13.39 -2.54 2.27
N ALA A 155 -14.32 -3.09 1.52
CA ALA A 155 -14.47 -2.85 0.09
C ALA A 155 -15.87 -2.33 -0.25
N SER A 156 -15.97 -1.43 -1.23
CA SER A 156 -17.24 -1.15 -1.90
C SER A 156 -17.67 -2.39 -2.68
N ARG A 157 -18.89 -2.87 -2.45
CA ARG A 157 -19.44 -4.04 -3.13
C ARG A 157 -19.50 -3.83 -4.64
N GLU A 158 -19.91 -2.64 -5.05
CA GLU A 158 -20.20 -2.31 -6.45
C GLU A 158 -18.97 -1.82 -7.21
N LYS A 159 -17.93 -1.32 -6.51
CA LYS A 159 -16.83 -0.61 -7.17
C LYS A 159 -15.45 -1.22 -6.94
N ALA A 160 -15.28 -1.99 -5.85
CA ALA A 160 -13.98 -2.55 -5.54
C ALA A 160 -13.63 -3.69 -6.49
N ILE A 161 -12.40 -3.62 -6.99
CA ILE A 161 -11.76 -4.68 -7.79
C ILE A 161 -10.38 -4.94 -7.19
N LEU A 162 -10.09 -6.18 -6.85
CA LEU A 162 -8.78 -6.62 -6.41
C LEU A 162 -8.17 -7.55 -7.45
N SER A 163 -6.86 -7.45 -7.70
CA SER A 163 -6.18 -8.32 -8.67
C SER A 163 -4.68 -8.40 -8.39
N GLN A 164 -4.08 -9.53 -8.78
CA GLN A 164 -2.63 -9.75 -8.94
C GLN A 164 -2.38 -10.17 -10.39
N TRP A 165 -2.39 -9.21 -11.29
CA TRP A 165 -2.38 -9.37 -12.76
C TRP A 165 -1.02 -9.74 -13.35
N GLU A 166 0.04 -9.69 -12.55
CA GLU A 166 1.44 -9.75 -12.97
C GLU A 166 1.77 -10.96 -13.84
N VAL A 167 1.16 -12.12 -13.56
CA VAL A 167 1.41 -13.37 -14.29
C VAL A 167 1.08 -13.25 -15.77
N GLY A 168 0.04 -12.51 -16.13
CA GLY A 168 -0.35 -12.27 -17.52
C GLY A 168 0.73 -11.52 -18.31
N ALA A 169 1.49 -10.64 -17.65
CA ALA A 169 2.66 -9.95 -18.21
C ALA A 169 3.98 -10.72 -18.02
N ALA A 170 3.94 -12.01 -17.67
CA ALA A 170 5.10 -12.86 -17.35
C ALA A 170 5.93 -12.34 -16.15
N LEU A 171 5.32 -11.56 -15.27
CA LEU A 171 5.90 -11.02 -14.04
C LEU A 171 5.49 -11.85 -12.82
N VAL A 172 6.25 -11.69 -11.73
CA VAL A 172 5.91 -12.21 -10.40
C VAL A 172 5.62 -11.02 -9.49
N PRO A 173 4.55 -11.01 -8.68
CA PRO A 173 4.29 -9.92 -7.73
C PRO A 173 5.41 -9.77 -6.69
N GLY A 174 5.82 -8.54 -6.36
CA GLY A 174 7.00 -8.28 -5.54
C GLY A 174 6.75 -7.99 -4.06
N GLY A 175 5.58 -7.51 -3.69
CA GLY A 175 5.28 -7.02 -2.32
C GLY A 175 4.80 -8.12 -1.35
N GLY A 176 4.93 -9.39 -1.71
CA GLY A 176 4.71 -10.53 -0.81
C GLY A 176 3.32 -11.18 -0.84
N PRO A 177 2.52 -11.07 -1.91
CA PRO A 177 1.21 -11.73 -1.95
C PRO A 177 1.31 -13.24 -1.94
N MET A 178 2.38 -13.85 -2.50
CA MET A 178 2.62 -15.29 -2.45
C MET A 178 2.76 -15.83 -1.01
N ALA A 179 3.26 -15.01 -0.09
CA ALA A 179 3.37 -15.38 1.32
C ALA A 179 2.10 -15.03 2.13
N ARG A 180 1.39 -13.96 1.78
CA ARG A 180 0.23 -13.46 2.52
C ARG A 180 -1.09 -14.14 2.14
N LEU A 181 -1.37 -14.30 0.84
CA LEU A 181 -2.63 -14.87 0.35
C LEU A 181 -2.88 -16.30 0.84
N PRO A 182 -1.89 -17.24 0.80
CA PRO A 182 -2.13 -18.60 1.30
C PRO A 182 -2.48 -18.67 2.79
N ARG A 183 -1.90 -17.74 3.61
CA ARG A 183 -2.21 -17.63 5.04
C ARG A 183 -3.60 -17.05 5.29
N LEU A 184 -4.06 -16.18 4.40
CA LEU A 184 -5.33 -15.49 4.53
C LEU A 184 -6.50 -16.36 4.07
N MET A 185 -6.37 -17.09 2.95
CA MET A 185 -7.50 -17.76 2.28
C MET A 185 -7.24 -19.21 1.86
N GLY A 186 -6.08 -19.75 2.20
CA GLY A 186 -5.66 -21.10 1.80
C GLY A 186 -5.06 -21.15 0.40
N ARG A 187 -4.31 -22.26 0.13
CA ARG A 187 -3.51 -22.44 -1.08
C ARG A 187 -4.32 -22.34 -2.38
N GLY A 188 -5.50 -22.97 -2.42
CA GLY A 188 -6.28 -23.08 -3.67
C GLY A 188 -6.70 -21.69 -4.20
N ARG A 189 -7.33 -20.88 -3.35
CA ARG A 189 -7.77 -19.52 -3.70
C ARG A 189 -6.59 -18.57 -3.98
N ALA A 190 -5.49 -18.72 -3.22
CA ALA A 190 -4.28 -17.96 -3.47
C ALA A 190 -3.69 -18.24 -4.86
N LEU A 191 -3.65 -19.51 -5.29
CA LEU A 191 -3.18 -19.90 -6.63
C LEU A 191 -4.15 -19.43 -7.72
N GLU A 192 -5.46 -19.51 -7.48
CA GLU A 192 -6.46 -18.98 -8.40
C GLU A 192 -6.20 -17.49 -8.68
N ILE A 193 -6.10 -16.64 -7.66
CA ILE A 193 -5.83 -15.21 -7.81
C ILE A 193 -4.48 -14.96 -8.52
N LEU A 194 -3.43 -15.64 -8.09
CA LEU A 194 -2.07 -15.37 -8.57
C LEU A 194 -1.78 -15.93 -9.97
N LEU A 195 -2.48 -17.01 -10.40
CA LEU A 195 -2.22 -17.67 -11.67
C LEU A 195 -3.23 -17.32 -12.77
N THR A 196 -4.43 -16.88 -12.41
CA THR A 196 -5.35 -16.33 -13.41
C THR A 196 -5.05 -14.88 -13.72
N GLY A 197 -4.62 -14.11 -12.71
CA GLY A 197 -4.44 -12.67 -12.85
C GLY A 197 -5.75 -11.89 -13.04
N ASP A 198 -6.90 -12.56 -12.83
CA ASP A 198 -8.22 -12.00 -13.04
C ASP A 198 -8.62 -10.95 -12.00
N ASP A 199 -9.61 -10.17 -12.37
CA ASP A 199 -10.30 -9.23 -11.50
C ASP A 199 -11.22 -9.96 -10.51
N ILE A 200 -11.09 -9.64 -9.24
CA ILE A 200 -11.90 -10.15 -8.13
C ILE A 200 -12.79 -9.02 -7.64
N ASP A 201 -14.10 -9.13 -7.77
CA ASP A 201 -15.07 -8.17 -7.28
C ASP A 201 -15.21 -8.19 -5.73
N GLY A 202 -15.93 -7.21 -5.18
CA GLY A 202 -16.11 -7.08 -3.74
C GLY A 202 -16.77 -8.29 -3.08
N ASP A 203 -17.74 -8.92 -3.73
CA ASP A 203 -18.48 -10.08 -3.18
C ASP A 203 -17.63 -11.34 -3.16
N ILE A 204 -16.87 -11.59 -4.23
CA ILE A 204 -15.92 -12.72 -4.27
C ILE A 204 -14.77 -12.47 -3.29
N ALA A 205 -14.27 -11.23 -3.22
CA ALA A 205 -13.21 -10.85 -2.30
C ALA A 205 -13.60 -11.11 -0.83
N GLU A 206 -14.85 -10.81 -0.43
CA GLU A 206 -15.35 -11.15 0.91
C GLU A 206 -15.46 -12.66 1.10
N ARG A 207 -16.05 -13.39 0.15
CA ARG A 207 -16.19 -14.85 0.23
C ARG A 207 -14.85 -15.59 0.31
N TYR A 208 -13.81 -15.05 -0.32
CA TYR A 208 -12.45 -15.64 -0.28
C TYR A 208 -11.68 -15.25 0.97
N GLY A 209 -12.12 -14.22 1.69
CA GLY A 209 -11.37 -13.62 2.80
C GLY A 209 -10.26 -12.68 2.32
N TYR A 210 -10.30 -12.24 1.06
CA TYR A 210 -9.41 -11.21 0.55
C TYR A 210 -9.69 -9.88 1.26
N VAL A 211 -10.96 -9.58 1.52
CA VAL A 211 -11.39 -8.47 2.37
C VAL A 211 -12.22 -8.98 3.56
N ASN A 212 -12.28 -8.19 4.63
CA ASN A 212 -13.07 -8.52 5.81
C ASN A 212 -14.58 -8.44 5.54
N ARG A 213 -14.99 -7.42 4.77
CA ARG A 213 -16.37 -7.21 4.34
C ARG A 213 -16.41 -6.41 3.04
N SER A 214 -17.40 -6.72 2.19
CA SER A 214 -17.88 -5.85 1.14
C SER A 214 -19.18 -5.19 1.59
N LEU A 215 -19.28 -3.88 1.41
CA LEU A 215 -20.40 -3.06 1.89
C LEU A 215 -21.01 -2.31 0.70
N PRO A 216 -22.31 -1.99 0.73
CA PRO A 216 -22.86 -1.05 -0.24
C PRO A 216 -22.01 0.22 -0.29
N ASP A 217 -21.72 0.75 -1.49
CA ASP A 217 -20.81 1.87 -1.67
C ASP A 217 -21.18 3.09 -0.82
N ALA A 218 -22.47 3.35 -0.66
CA ALA A 218 -22.97 4.45 0.14
C ALA A 218 -22.72 4.29 1.65
N GLU A 219 -22.49 3.06 2.13
CA GLU A 219 -22.30 2.75 3.55
C GLU A 219 -20.82 2.65 3.94
N LEU A 220 -19.93 2.41 2.99
CA LEU A 220 -18.51 2.09 3.23
C LEU A 220 -17.81 3.13 4.10
N ASP A 221 -17.90 4.41 3.75
CA ASP A 221 -17.21 5.49 4.49
C ASP A 221 -17.75 5.62 5.93
N GLY A 222 -19.06 5.57 6.09
CA GLY A 222 -19.69 5.67 7.39
C GLY A 222 -19.29 4.51 8.31
N PHE A 223 -19.25 3.29 7.76
CA PHE A 223 -18.82 2.10 8.49
C PHE A 223 -17.35 2.18 8.91
N VAL A 224 -16.46 2.50 7.99
CA VAL A 224 -15.01 2.58 8.25
C VAL A 224 -14.70 3.70 9.25
N ASP A 225 -15.32 4.88 9.11
CA ASP A 225 -15.13 6.00 10.04
C ASP A 225 -15.62 5.65 11.45
N ALA A 226 -16.81 5.03 11.58
CA ALA A 226 -17.33 4.59 12.86
C ALA A 226 -16.43 3.54 13.54
N LEU A 227 -15.92 2.57 12.79
CA LEU A 227 -14.98 1.56 13.27
C LEU A 227 -13.68 2.21 13.74
N ALA A 228 -13.08 3.10 12.93
CA ALA A 228 -11.86 3.80 13.29
C ALA A 228 -12.03 4.66 14.55
N ARG A 229 -13.14 5.42 14.65
CA ARG A 229 -13.44 6.21 15.85
C ARG A 229 -13.66 5.34 17.09
N ARG A 230 -14.18 4.12 16.94
CA ARG A 230 -14.30 3.16 18.04
C ARG A 230 -12.92 2.71 18.51
N ILE A 231 -12.04 2.30 17.58
CA ILE A 231 -10.69 1.83 17.89
C ILE A 231 -9.84 2.96 18.50
N ALA A 232 -9.98 4.18 18.02
CA ALA A 232 -9.28 5.36 18.55
C ALA A 232 -9.50 5.63 20.04
N LYS A 233 -10.54 5.05 20.64
CA LYS A 233 -10.86 5.16 22.09
C LYS A 233 -10.22 4.06 22.94
N PHE A 234 -9.63 3.04 22.32
CA PHE A 234 -9.10 1.89 23.03
C PHE A 234 -7.68 2.15 23.54
N ASP A 235 -7.26 1.36 24.52
CA ASP A 235 -5.90 1.41 25.06
C ASP A 235 -4.87 1.00 24.00
N LYS A 236 -3.82 1.82 23.83
CA LYS A 236 -2.78 1.59 22.81
C LYS A 236 -1.97 0.34 23.10
N GLN A 237 -1.66 0.06 24.38
CA GLN A 237 -0.90 -1.12 24.75
C GLN A 237 -1.69 -2.40 24.48
N ALA A 238 -2.98 -2.40 24.82
CA ALA A 238 -3.86 -3.56 24.52
C ALA A 238 -3.93 -3.84 23.00
N ILE A 239 -3.98 -2.79 22.15
CA ILE A 239 -3.92 -2.94 20.70
C ILE A 239 -2.58 -3.56 20.27
N ALA A 240 -1.46 -3.05 20.80
CA ALA A 240 -0.13 -3.56 20.49
C ALA A 240 0.02 -5.04 20.86
N ASP A 241 -0.40 -5.42 22.08
CA ASP A 241 -0.31 -6.79 22.60
C ASP A 241 -1.15 -7.76 21.75
N ILE A 242 -2.40 -7.38 21.42
CA ILE A 242 -3.27 -8.19 20.56
C ILE A 242 -2.62 -8.37 19.17
N LYS A 243 -2.15 -7.29 18.55
CA LYS A 243 -1.49 -7.37 17.23
C LYS A 243 -0.26 -8.28 17.29
N GLN A 244 0.59 -8.13 18.29
CA GLN A 244 1.79 -8.94 18.46
C GLN A 244 1.45 -10.45 18.54
N LEU A 245 0.44 -10.81 19.33
CA LEU A 245 0.02 -12.19 19.50
C LEU A 245 -0.64 -12.77 18.24
N VAL A 246 -1.44 -11.99 17.52
CA VAL A 246 -2.07 -12.39 16.26
C VAL A 246 -1.01 -12.47 15.13
N ASN A 247 -0.09 -11.53 15.08
CA ASN A 247 0.96 -11.47 14.07
C ASN A 247 1.90 -12.68 14.12
N GLY A 248 2.20 -13.19 15.32
CA GLY A 248 3.11 -14.34 15.51
C GLY A 248 2.78 -15.52 14.60
N PRO A 249 1.57 -16.10 14.65
CA PRO A 249 1.19 -17.22 13.80
C PRO A 249 0.73 -16.83 12.37
N SER A 250 0.42 -15.57 12.08
CA SER A 250 -0.28 -15.18 10.85
C SER A 250 0.58 -14.42 9.84
N LEU A 251 1.57 -13.63 10.28
CA LEU A 251 2.43 -12.92 9.35
C LEU A 251 3.53 -13.83 8.79
N PRO A 252 3.85 -13.66 7.49
CA PRO A 252 4.99 -14.35 6.91
C PRO A 252 6.31 -13.81 7.49
N PRO A 253 7.34 -14.66 7.62
CA PRO A 253 8.69 -14.20 7.94
C PRO A 253 9.29 -13.37 6.80
N ASN A 254 10.28 -12.53 7.13
CA ASN A 254 10.86 -11.58 6.18
C ASN A 254 11.57 -12.27 4.98
N ASP A 255 12.13 -13.46 5.17
CA ASP A 255 12.78 -14.22 4.10
C ASP A 255 11.80 -14.70 3.02
N GLU A 256 10.58 -15.10 3.37
CA GLU A 256 9.53 -15.41 2.39
C GLU A 256 9.12 -14.19 1.57
N ILE A 257 9.02 -13.02 2.22
CA ILE A 257 8.73 -11.74 1.54
C ILE A 257 9.90 -11.37 0.61
N GLY A 258 11.14 -11.49 1.11
CA GLY A 258 12.35 -11.21 0.33
C GLY A 258 12.50 -12.12 -0.90
N ALA A 259 12.14 -13.41 -0.76
CA ALA A 259 12.14 -14.34 -1.88
C ALA A 259 11.16 -13.94 -2.99
N GLY A 260 9.96 -13.42 -2.61
CA GLY A 260 8.99 -12.86 -3.56
C GLY A 260 9.56 -11.67 -4.33
N TRP A 261 10.21 -10.75 -3.64
CA TRP A 261 10.87 -9.61 -4.30
C TRP A 261 12.00 -10.04 -5.25
N ALA A 262 12.85 -10.98 -4.83
CA ALA A 262 13.90 -11.50 -5.70
C ALA A 262 13.34 -12.16 -6.97
N ALA A 263 12.23 -12.89 -6.85
CA ALA A 263 11.52 -13.47 -7.98
C ALA A 263 10.93 -12.39 -8.91
N PHE A 264 10.39 -11.29 -8.36
CA PHE A 264 9.93 -10.14 -9.13
C PHE A 264 11.07 -9.54 -9.96
N ILE A 265 12.19 -9.17 -9.34
CA ILE A 265 13.36 -8.60 -10.03
C ILE A 265 13.88 -9.53 -11.13
N THR A 266 13.96 -10.83 -10.85
CA THR A 266 14.34 -11.82 -11.85
C THR A 266 13.33 -11.88 -13.01
N SER A 267 12.04 -11.82 -12.71
CA SER A 267 10.99 -11.89 -13.74
C SER A 267 11.00 -10.69 -14.66
N VAL A 268 11.22 -9.48 -14.14
CA VAL A 268 11.28 -8.23 -14.94
C VAL A 268 12.41 -8.27 -15.97
N GLN A 269 13.51 -8.96 -15.68
CA GLN A 269 14.65 -9.07 -16.59
C GLN A 269 14.44 -10.07 -17.73
N ARG A 270 13.38 -10.89 -17.68
CA ARG A 270 13.11 -11.90 -18.71
C ARG A 270 12.69 -11.23 -20.03
N PRO A 271 13.22 -11.69 -21.19
CA PRO A 271 12.83 -11.15 -22.49
C PRO A 271 11.31 -11.19 -22.72
N GLN A 272 10.64 -12.25 -22.27
CA GLN A 272 9.19 -12.40 -22.39
C GLN A 272 8.41 -11.34 -21.58
N ALA A 273 8.84 -11.04 -20.36
CA ALA A 273 8.22 -9.99 -19.56
C ALA A 273 8.42 -8.61 -20.20
N GLN A 274 9.63 -8.33 -20.68
CA GLN A 274 9.93 -7.08 -21.39
C GLN A 274 9.07 -6.91 -22.66
N ALA A 275 8.89 -8.00 -23.43
CA ALA A 275 8.06 -7.98 -24.63
C ALA A 275 6.59 -7.73 -24.29
N LYS A 276 6.03 -8.44 -23.29
CA LYS A 276 4.63 -8.30 -22.85
C LYS A 276 4.33 -6.93 -22.25
N VAL A 277 5.21 -6.41 -21.38
CA VAL A 277 5.07 -5.04 -20.85
C VAL A 277 5.16 -4.02 -21.99
N GLY A 278 6.11 -4.19 -22.93
CA GLY A 278 6.22 -3.34 -24.12
C GLY A 278 4.95 -3.36 -24.99
N GLN A 279 4.25 -4.50 -25.06
CA GLN A 279 2.98 -4.64 -25.75
C GLN A 279 1.86 -3.90 -25.01
N LEU A 280 1.73 -4.08 -23.69
CA LEU A 280 0.78 -3.31 -22.86
C LEU A 280 1.01 -1.79 -22.96
N MET A 281 2.26 -1.35 -23.01
CA MET A 281 2.57 0.08 -23.18
C MET A 281 2.11 0.61 -24.54
N LYS A 282 2.15 -0.21 -25.60
CA LYS A 282 1.61 0.16 -26.93
C LYS A 282 0.08 0.21 -26.91
N GLU A 283 -0.59 -0.67 -26.17
CA GLU A 283 -2.05 -0.63 -25.95
C GLU A 283 -2.49 0.57 -25.11
N GLY A 284 -1.57 1.20 -24.41
CA GLY A 284 -1.83 2.42 -23.65
C GLY A 284 -1.77 2.26 -22.13
N LEU A 285 -1.08 1.23 -21.61
CA LEU A 285 -0.81 1.13 -20.16
C LEU A 285 -0.29 2.47 -19.63
N GLN A 286 -0.79 2.92 -18.50
CA GLN A 286 -0.52 4.20 -17.83
C GLN A 286 -1.01 5.46 -18.57
N LYS A 287 -1.76 5.32 -19.65
CA LYS A 287 -2.26 6.45 -20.47
C LYS A 287 -3.74 6.32 -20.82
N ASN A 288 -4.17 5.11 -21.13
CA ASN A 288 -5.54 4.83 -21.58
C ASN A 288 -6.40 4.35 -20.40
N PRO A 289 -7.46 5.09 -20.02
CA PRO A 289 -8.35 4.68 -18.94
C PRO A 289 -8.98 3.31 -19.10
N ASP A 290 -9.27 2.85 -20.35
CA ASP A 290 -9.84 1.53 -20.58
C ASP A 290 -8.82 0.43 -20.28
N VAL A 291 -7.56 0.61 -20.66
CA VAL A 291 -6.49 -0.36 -20.37
C VAL A 291 -6.29 -0.47 -18.85
N GLU A 292 -6.23 0.64 -18.14
CA GLU A 292 -6.09 0.65 -16.68
C GLU A 292 -7.30 0.04 -15.96
N ALA A 293 -8.52 0.33 -16.45
CA ALA A 293 -9.74 -0.22 -15.87
C ALA A 293 -9.93 -1.72 -16.17
N ARG A 294 -9.29 -2.26 -17.20
CA ARG A 294 -9.47 -3.64 -17.68
C ARG A 294 -8.14 -4.38 -17.81
N LEU A 295 -7.16 -4.05 -17.00
CA LEU A 295 -5.78 -4.57 -17.12
C LEU A 295 -5.72 -6.10 -17.10
N ALA A 296 -6.53 -6.78 -16.28
CA ALA A 296 -6.63 -8.23 -16.26
C ALA A 296 -7.04 -8.81 -17.62
N HIS A 297 -8.04 -8.18 -18.28
CA HIS A 297 -8.45 -8.57 -19.64
C HIS A 297 -7.30 -8.40 -20.63
N TYR A 298 -6.68 -7.22 -20.67
CA TYR A 298 -5.57 -6.95 -21.61
C TYR A 298 -4.39 -7.90 -21.40
N THR A 299 -4.04 -8.21 -20.16
CA THR A 299 -2.96 -9.18 -19.87
C THR A 299 -3.32 -10.61 -20.25
N GLY A 300 -4.60 -10.98 -20.18
CA GLY A 300 -5.10 -12.28 -20.60
C GLY A 300 -5.06 -12.51 -22.13
N GLU A 301 -5.16 -11.43 -22.91
CA GLU A 301 -5.12 -11.47 -24.38
C GLU A 301 -3.70 -11.38 -24.96
N LEU A 302 -2.67 -11.15 -24.14
CA LEU A 302 -1.29 -11.07 -24.61
C LEU A 302 -0.81 -12.43 -25.14
N GLU A 303 -0.51 -12.49 -26.44
CA GLU A 303 0.02 -13.68 -27.06
C GLU A 303 1.36 -14.13 -26.42
N ALA A 304 1.60 -15.44 -26.44
CA ALA A 304 2.89 -15.97 -26.08
C ALA A 304 3.92 -15.45 -27.12
N THR A 305 4.86 -14.64 -26.70
CA THR A 305 5.97 -14.25 -27.57
C THR A 305 6.85 -15.48 -27.77
N GLU A 306 6.91 -16.02 -29.00
CA GLU A 306 7.84 -17.09 -29.32
C GLU A 306 9.28 -16.60 -29.02
N PRO A 307 10.09 -17.38 -28.30
CA PRO A 307 11.48 -17.02 -28.10
C PRO A 307 12.23 -17.10 -29.45
N GLY A 308 12.51 -15.95 -30.03
CA GLY A 308 13.49 -15.77 -31.10
C GLY A 308 13.05 -16.27 -32.48
N LYS A 309 12.30 -15.51 -33.22
CA LYS A 309 12.49 -15.40 -34.68
C LYS A 309 13.22 -14.10 -34.97
#